data_771fb0575669579758b314d5c1e65dc0
#
_entry.id   771fb0575669579758b314d5c1e65dc0
#
_cell.length_a   1.000
_cell.length_b   1.000
_cell.length_c   1.000
_cell.angle_alpha   90.00
_cell.angle_beta   90.00
_cell.angle_gamma   90.00
#
_symmetry.space_group_name_H-M   'P 1'
#
loop_
_entity.id
_entity.type
_entity.pdbx_description
1 polymer ?
#
loop_
_entity_poly.entity_id
_entity_poly.type
_entity_poly.pdbx_seq_one_letter_code
_entity_poly.pdbx_strand_id
1 'polypeptide(L)'
;MTPPRRPSSLPAARSRLTRPRPPARRSGPAAPAETPARYGTQSFWSLAVAFPAALSLLRLWIEAGGQFQTTLLLVQNVNPVNLFATTFLVSMRLVTGVLVLAFALGGVLSHAPGFEQRWLARWTSRTPPWLLAAVFGLALATWQILYLPLLIPAFVLVAQATGEWRTARPGNRLVVLGALLAGYAAVIWPTLVDAYTQRVPLVFAMFAVPPLLALGVGGRVPRWFALAVAVAGPVAVVAFSIAAAATSMTMPVLPLTVTTVTGPEGESASIRGYVVASDDELTAILQESGGVRYVRNSAVVNRVLCPASPDVPLYRLRVHDLHVEDSLLEAWGRRVRPAPLVDATCRIRSSPRSTGPL
;
A
#
# COMPACT_ATOMS: atom_id res chain seq x y z
N MET A 1 -12.92 -58.75 44.96
CA MET A 1 -13.15 -59.16 43.58
C MET A 1 -12.12 -58.43 42.73
N THR A 2 -11.03 -59.15 42.40
CA THR A 2 -9.88 -58.66 41.60
C THR A 2 -10.08 -59.07 40.14
N PRO A 3 -9.91 -58.16 39.12
CA PRO A 3 -10.04 -58.54 37.71
C PRO A 3 -8.80 -59.27 37.20
N PRO A 4 -8.94 -60.21 36.23
CA PRO A 4 -7.87 -61.06 35.74
C PRO A 4 -6.89 -60.32 34.85
N ARG A 5 -5.58 -60.64 35.03
CA ARG A 5 -4.45 -60.22 34.24
C ARG A 5 -4.52 -60.81 32.83
N ARG A 6 -4.39 -59.98 31.77
CA ARG A 6 -4.17 -60.40 30.41
C ARG A 6 -2.74 -60.88 30.19
N PRO A 7 -2.52 -61.97 29.41
CA PRO A 7 -1.19 -62.46 29.09
C PRO A 7 -0.49 -61.58 28.06
N SER A 8 0.82 -61.40 28.31
CA SER A 8 1.78 -60.71 27.46
C SER A 8 2.03 -61.48 26.14
N SER A 9 1.74 -60.87 25.01
CA SER A 9 2.09 -61.39 23.68
C SER A 9 3.59 -61.20 23.38
N LEU A 10 4.28 -62.30 23.09
CA LEU A 10 5.66 -62.40 22.64
C LEU A 10 5.92 -61.63 21.34
N PRO A 11 7.05 -60.97 21.13
CA PRO A 11 7.40 -60.34 19.88
C PRO A 11 7.85 -61.39 18.83
N ALA A 12 7.19 -61.41 17.71
CA ALA A 12 7.56 -62.20 16.54
C ALA A 12 8.92 -61.71 15.98
N ALA A 13 9.90 -62.62 15.97
CA ALA A 13 11.18 -62.41 15.32
C ALA A 13 10.99 -62.28 13.78
N ARG A 14 11.11 -61.06 13.26
CA ARG A 14 11.18 -60.84 11.81
C ARG A 14 12.58 -61.19 11.32
N SER A 15 12.69 -62.31 10.64
CA SER A 15 13.85 -62.71 9.85
C SER A 15 14.15 -61.68 8.77
N ARG A 16 15.31 -61.01 8.91
CA ARG A 16 15.87 -60.12 7.91
C ARG A 16 16.31 -60.97 6.69
N LEU A 17 15.52 -60.98 5.67
CA LEU A 17 15.96 -61.41 4.33
C LEU A 17 17.01 -60.43 3.81
N THR A 18 18.27 -60.87 3.79
CA THR A 18 19.40 -60.19 3.16
C THR A 18 19.16 -60.11 1.65
N ARG A 19 18.78 -58.92 1.17
CA ARG A 19 18.72 -58.62 -0.28
C ARG A 19 20.15 -58.66 -0.86
N PRO A 20 20.36 -59.35 -1.98
CA PRO A 20 21.66 -59.38 -2.67
C PRO A 20 21.99 -57.99 -3.15
N ARG A 21 23.23 -57.55 -2.85
CA ARG A 21 23.80 -56.28 -3.25
C ARG A 21 23.99 -56.24 -4.77
N PRO A 22 23.41 -55.28 -5.52
CA PRO A 22 23.64 -55.15 -6.94
C PRO A 22 25.12 -54.89 -7.24
N PRO A 23 25.66 -55.41 -8.36
CA PRO A 23 27.06 -55.24 -8.72
C PRO A 23 27.42 -53.75 -8.87
N ALA A 24 28.59 -53.38 -8.34
CA ALA A 24 29.14 -52.05 -8.41
C ALA A 24 29.24 -51.63 -9.88
N ARG A 25 28.43 -50.61 -10.26
CA ARG A 25 28.51 -49.95 -11.56
C ARG A 25 29.85 -49.25 -11.63
N ARG A 26 30.74 -49.67 -12.55
CA ARG A 26 32.00 -48.99 -12.85
C ARG A 26 31.69 -47.52 -13.16
N SER A 27 32.20 -46.64 -12.33
CA SER A 27 32.22 -45.18 -12.58
C SER A 27 33.04 -44.92 -13.84
N GLY A 28 32.37 -44.65 -14.92
CA GLY A 28 33.00 -43.98 -16.06
C GLY A 28 33.50 -42.57 -15.66
N PRO A 29 34.45 -41.99 -16.41
CA PRO A 29 34.98 -40.67 -16.12
C PRO A 29 33.82 -39.69 -15.97
N ALA A 30 33.73 -39.02 -14.80
CA ALA A 30 32.71 -38.03 -14.51
C ALA A 30 32.78 -36.93 -15.56
N ALA A 31 31.72 -36.77 -16.35
CA ALA A 31 31.56 -35.58 -17.17
C ALA A 31 31.66 -34.35 -16.24
N PRO A 32 32.36 -33.28 -16.70
CA PRO A 32 32.47 -32.10 -15.89
C PRO A 32 31.08 -31.65 -15.46
N ALA A 33 30.87 -31.59 -14.12
CA ALA A 33 29.63 -31.15 -13.55
C ALA A 33 29.37 -29.73 -14.06
N GLU A 34 28.44 -29.59 -14.99
CA GLU A 34 27.91 -28.30 -15.40
C GLU A 34 27.38 -27.63 -14.14
N THR A 35 28.09 -26.60 -13.71
CA THR A 35 27.71 -25.75 -12.58
C THR A 35 26.30 -25.23 -12.88
N PRO A 36 25.26 -25.55 -12.07
CA PRO A 36 23.92 -25.06 -12.33
C PRO A 36 23.96 -23.55 -12.41
N ALA A 37 23.61 -23.05 -13.57
CA ALA A 37 23.72 -21.66 -13.96
C ALA A 37 23.11 -20.74 -12.91
N ARG A 38 23.92 -19.80 -12.40
CA ARG A 38 23.53 -18.69 -11.52
C ARG A 38 22.58 -17.68 -12.20
N TYR A 39 21.87 -18.08 -13.24
CA TYR A 39 20.96 -17.23 -14.03
C TYR A 39 19.74 -16.74 -13.23
N GLY A 40 19.31 -17.44 -12.18
CA GLY A 40 18.09 -17.10 -11.44
C GLY A 40 18.21 -15.80 -10.61
N THR A 41 19.36 -15.56 -9.98
CA THR A 41 19.55 -14.38 -9.12
C THR A 41 19.80 -13.12 -9.94
N GLN A 42 20.53 -13.21 -11.05
CA GLN A 42 20.84 -12.06 -11.89
C GLN A 42 19.60 -11.55 -12.63
N SER A 43 18.74 -12.46 -13.09
CA SER A 43 17.45 -12.11 -13.73
C SER A 43 16.48 -11.47 -12.75
N PHE A 44 16.50 -11.88 -11.48
CA PHE A 44 15.63 -11.27 -10.44
C PHE A 44 16.04 -9.82 -10.16
N TRP A 45 17.34 -9.55 -10.00
CA TRP A 45 17.82 -8.19 -9.74
C TRP A 45 17.62 -7.25 -10.93
N SER A 46 17.80 -7.72 -12.16
CA SER A 46 17.51 -6.92 -13.35
C SER A 46 16.02 -6.59 -13.47
N LEU A 47 15.13 -7.53 -13.15
CA LEU A 47 13.70 -7.26 -13.11
C LEU A 47 13.32 -6.28 -11.99
N ALA A 48 13.94 -6.44 -10.82
CA ALA A 48 13.69 -5.58 -9.66
C ALA A 48 14.05 -4.11 -9.90
N VAL A 49 15.03 -3.84 -10.76
CA VAL A 49 15.43 -2.48 -11.16
C VAL A 49 14.67 -2.01 -12.40
N ALA A 50 14.49 -2.87 -13.40
CA ALA A 50 13.84 -2.52 -14.66
C ALA A 50 12.35 -2.20 -14.48
N PHE A 51 11.67 -2.90 -13.59
CA PHE A 51 10.24 -2.70 -13.35
C PHE A 51 9.90 -1.30 -12.80
N PRO A 52 10.54 -0.80 -11.72
CA PRO A 52 10.33 0.57 -11.26
C PRO A 52 10.72 1.64 -12.30
N ALA A 53 11.79 1.38 -13.07
CA ALA A 53 12.19 2.30 -14.13
C ALA A 53 11.15 2.39 -15.25
N ALA A 54 10.63 1.24 -15.69
CA ALA A 54 9.56 1.19 -16.69
C ALA A 54 8.27 1.87 -16.18
N LEU A 55 7.90 1.64 -14.92
CA LEU A 55 6.76 2.32 -14.30
C LEU A 55 6.97 3.84 -14.22
N SER A 56 8.17 4.28 -13.90
CA SER A 56 8.51 5.69 -13.83
C SER A 56 8.40 6.36 -15.21
N LEU A 57 8.90 5.71 -16.26
CA LEU A 57 8.76 6.19 -17.64
C LEU A 57 7.31 6.24 -18.09
N LEU A 58 6.53 5.19 -17.79
CA LEU A 58 5.09 5.15 -18.10
C LEU A 58 4.35 6.29 -17.41
N ARG A 59 4.68 6.57 -16.17
CA ARG A 59 4.10 7.67 -15.40
C ARG A 59 4.41 9.03 -16.02
N LEU A 60 5.68 9.29 -16.38
CA LEU A 60 6.06 10.51 -17.09
C LEU A 60 5.37 10.64 -18.47
N TRP A 61 5.18 9.52 -19.16
CA TRP A 61 4.44 9.48 -20.41
C TRP A 61 2.98 9.92 -20.23
N ILE A 62 2.30 9.43 -19.19
CA ILE A 62 0.93 9.81 -18.86
C ILE A 62 0.87 11.30 -18.47
N GLU A 63 1.81 11.78 -17.63
CA GLU A 63 1.88 13.18 -17.19
C GLU A 63 2.17 14.14 -18.34
N ALA A 64 2.94 13.71 -19.33
CA ALA A 64 3.17 14.46 -20.58
C ALA A 64 1.98 14.44 -21.55
N GLY A 65 0.84 13.85 -21.17
CA GLY A 65 -0.34 13.72 -22.05
C GLY A 65 -0.08 12.85 -23.29
N GLY A 66 0.86 11.89 -23.23
CA GLY A 66 1.23 11.03 -24.34
C GLY A 66 2.11 11.70 -25.41
N GLN A 67 2.59 12.91 -25.18
CA GLN A 67 3.44 13.63 -26.14
C GLN A 67 4.91 13.23 -25.98
N PHE A 68 5.48 12.63 -27.02
CA PHE A 68 6.86 12.12 -26.99
C PHE A 68 7.89 13.20 -26.67
N GLN A 69 7.79 14.37 -27.30
CA GLN A 69 8.73 15.47 -27.08
C GLN A 69 8.68 16.00 -25.66
N THR A 70 7.49 16.18 -25.10
CA THR A 70 7.29 16.59 -23.70
C THR A 70 7.83 15.55 -22.74
N THR A 71 7.63 14.25 -23.04
CA THR A 71 8.18 13.15 -22.25
C THR A 71 9.70 13.16 -22.24
N LEU A 72 10.36 13.36 -23.39
CA LEU A 72 11.81 13.45 -23.47
C LEU A 72 12.34 14.62 -22.65
N LEU A 73 11.67 15.77 -22.72
CA LEU A 73 12.04 16.95 -21.95
C LEU A 73 11.89 16.68 -20.43
N LEU A 74 10.82 16.00 -20.01
CA LEU A 74 10.65 15.57 -18.62
C LEU A 74 11.76 14.60 -18.17
N VAL A 75 12.05 13.59 -18.98
CA VAL A 75 13.10 12.60 -18.66
C VAL A 75 14.48 13.23 -18.52
N GLN A 76 14.80 14.22 -19.35
CA GLN A 76 16.09 14.92 -19.30
C GLN A 76 16.23 15.80 -18.06
N ASN A 77 15.14 16.40 -17.56
CA ASN A 77 15.20 17.42 -16.52
C ASN A 77 14.76 16.88 -15.14
N VAL A 78 13.99 15.80 -15.08
CA VAL A 78 13.57 15.21 -13.79
C VAL A 78 14.68 14.33 -13.24
N ASN A 79 15.14 14.62 -12.03
CA ASN A 79 16.13 13.80 -11.37
C ASN A 79 15.57 12.37 -11.13
N PRO A 80 16.23 11.32 -11.71
CA PRO A 80 15.74 9.95 -11.58
C PRO A 80 15.68 9.46 -10.14
N VAL A 81 16.52 9.96 -9.24
CA VAL A 81 16.49 9.62 -7.81
C VAL A 81 15.22 10.13 -7.14
N ASN A 82 14.81 11.37 -7.44
CA ASN A 82 13.57 11.94 -6.89
C ASN A 82 12.35 11.21 -7.43
N LEU A 83 12.34 10.87 -8.72
CA LEU A 83 11.29 10.10 -9.36
C LEU A 83 11.17 8.70 -8.73
N PHE A 84 12.31 8.04 -8.51
CA PHE A 84 12.33 6.74 -7.83
C PHE A 84 11.82 6.85 -6.39
N ALA A 85 12.28 7.84 -5.62
CA ALA A 85 11.86 8.04 -4.23
C ALA A 85 10.35 8.27 -4.10
N THR A 86 9.77 9.12 -4.94
CA THR A 86 8.32 9.40 -4.94
C THR A 86 7.51 8.16 -5.35
N THR A 87 7.95 7.46 -6.40
CA THR A 87 7.32 6.21 -6.86
C THR A 87 7.40 5.13 -5.78
N PHE A 88 8.52 5.01 -5.08
CA PHE A 88 8.73 4.07 -3.99
C PHE A 88 7.78 4.36 -2.82
N LEU A 89 7.68 5.61 -2.37
CA LEU A 89 6.80 6.00 -1.26
C LEU A 89 5.31 5.73 -1.57
N VAL A 90 4.86 6.06 -2.78
CA VAL A 90 3.49 5.77 -3.22
C VAL A 90 3.26 4.27 -3.31
N SER A 91 4.19 3.53 -3.92
CA SER A 91 4.12 2.07 -4.05
C SER A 91 4.07 1.37 -2.69
N MET A 92 4.74 1.91 -1.67
CA MET A 92 4.77 1.35 -0.33
C MET A 92 3.38 1.29 0.32
N ARG A 93 2.56 2.33 0.17
CA ARG A 93 1.15 2.34 0.61
C ARG A 93 0.34 1.26 -0.09
N LEU A 94 0.54 1.11 -1.39
CA LEU A 94 -0.22 0.17 -2.22
C LEU A 94 0.18 -1.28 -1.93
N VAL A 95 1.48 -1.55 -1.85
CA VAL A 95 2.01 -2.89 -1.54
C VAL A 95 1.53 -3.34 -0.16
N THR A 96 1.58 -2.47 0.85
CA THR A 96 1.05 -2.81 2.18
C THR A 96 -0.45 -3.06 2.15
N GLY A 97 -1.22 -2.30 1.34
CA GLY A 97 -2.65 -2.52 1.14
C GLY A 97 -2.97 -3.89 0.55
N VAL A 98 -2.27 -4.25 -0.53
CA VAL A 98 -2.41 -5.57 -1.16
C VAL A 98 -2.03 -6.70 -0.21
N LEU A 99 -0.91 -6.55 0.53
CA LEU A 99 -0.44 -7.56 1.48
C LEU A 99 -1.42 -7.73 2.65
N VAL A 100 -1.89 -6.64 3.27
CA VAL A 100 -2.87 -6.70 4.36
C VAL A 100 -4.16 -7.36 3.88
N LEU A 101 -4.66 -7.00 2.68
CA LEU A 101 -5.83 -7.64 2.08
C LEU A 101 -5.60 -9.14 1.87
N ALA A 102 -4.47 -9.52 1.27
CA ALA A 102 -4.14 -10.92 1.02
C ALA A 102 -4.02 -11.72 2.34
N PHE A 103 -3.38 -11.16 3.37
CA PHE A 103 -3.29 -11.77 4.68
C PHE A 103 -4.64 -11.88 5.38
N ALA A 104 -5.49 -10.85 5.31
CA ALA A 104 -6.83 -10.90 5.87
C ALA A 104 -7.69 -12.01 5.22
N LEU A 105 -7.68 -12.09 3.89
CA LEU A 105 -8.39 -13.14 3.15
C LEU A 105 -7.82 -14.53 3.45
N GLY A 106 -6.49 -14.66 3.51
CA GLY A 106 -5.83 -15.89 3.91
C GLY A 106 -6.17 -16.30 5.35
N GLY A 107 -6.27 -15.33 6.26
CA GLY A 107 -6.73 -15.52 7.63
C GLY A 107 -8.15 -16.07 7.68
N VAL A 108 -9.11 -15.49 6.93
CA VAL A 108 -10.49 -16.01 6.82
C VAL A 108 -10.50 -17.46 6.35
N LEU A 109 -9.74 -17.79 5.29
CA LEU A 109 -9.70 -19.14 4.73
C LEU A 109 -9.06 -20.15 5.68
N SER A 110 -8.09 -19.76 6.48
CA SER A 110 -7.44 -20.64 7.46
C SER A 110 -8.37 -21.08 8.60
N HIS A 111 -9.46 -20.32 8.85
CA HIS A 111 -10.46 -20.61 9.88
C HIS A 111 -11.66 -21.41 9.37
N ALA A 112 -11.77 -21.59 8.06
CA ALA A 112 -12.87 -22.28 7.44
C ALA A 112 -12.52 -23.75 7.20
N PRO A 113 -13.24 -24.73 7.77
CA PRO A 113 -12.97 -26.15 7.58
C PRO A 113 -13.10 -26.52 6.10
N GLY A 114 -12.06 -27.16 5.55
CA GLY A 114 -11.96 -27.57 4.13
C GLY A 114 -11.30 -26.54 3.20
N PHE A 115 -10.99 -25.32 3.67
CA PHE A 115 -10.32 -24.29 2.87
C PHE A 115 -8.86 -24.05 3.30
N GLU A 116 -8.38 -24.72 4.33
CA GLU A 116 -7.02 -24.58 4.90
C GLU A 116 -5.91 -24.87 3.87
N GLN A 117 -6.19 -25.72 2.87
CA GLN A 117 -5.25 -26.10 1.82
C GLN A 117 -5.16 -25.09 0.67
N ARG A 118 -5.99 -24.04 0.65
CA ARG A 118 -5.93 -23.01 -0.37
C ARG A 118 -4.62 -22.23 -0.27
N TRP A 119 -4.14 -21.76 -1.43
CA TRP A 119 -2.86 -21.06 -1.53
C TRP A 119 -2.74 -19.87 -0.54
N LEU A 120 -3.72 -19.00 -0.48
CA LEU A 120 -3.73 -17.84 0.42
C LEU A 120 -3.67 -18.26 1.90
N ALA A 121 -4.45 -19.27 2.31
CA ALA A 121 -4.43 -19.77 3.69
C ALA A 121 -3.05 -20.34 4.06
N ARG A 122 -2.46 -21.16 3.18
CA ARG A 122 -1.13 -21.73 3.37
C ARG A 122 -0.04 -20.67 3.41
N TRP A 123 -0.14 -19.66 2.56
CA TRP A 123 0.81 -18.56 2.52
C TRP A 123 0.77 -17.77 3.83
N THR A 124 -0.42 -17.37 4.28
CA THR A 124 -0.59 -16.63 5.55
C THR A 124 -0.08 -17.44 6.76
N SER A 125 -0.40 -18.74 6.84
CA SER A 125 0.04 -19.58 7.97
C SER A 125 1.54 -19.88 8.00
N ARG A 126 2.24 -19.78 6.86
CA ARG A 126 3.70 -19.98 6.74
C ARG A 126 4.49 -18.69 6.84
N THR A 127 3.83 -17.55 6.79
CA THR A 127 4.49 -16.26 6.87
C THR A 127 5.11 -16.06 8.25
N PRO A 128 6.40 -15.72 8.34
CA PRO A 128 7.06 -15.52 9.61
C PRO A 128 6.47 -14.30 10.35
N PRO A 129 6.37 -14.33 11.69
CA PRO A 129 5.70 -13.29 12.46
C PRO A 129 6.36 -11.90 12.31
N TRP A 130 7.68 -11.85 12.10
CA TRP A 130 8.38 -10.58 11.89
C TRP A 130 7.93 -9.88 10.58
N LEU A 131 7.63 -10.67 9.53
CA LEU A 131 7.16 -10.10 8.26
C LEU A 131 5.74 -9.55 8.40
N LEU A 132 4.88 -10.26 9.15
CA LEU A 132 3.55 -9.76 9.49
C LEU A 132 3.65 -8.46 10.30
N ALA A 133 4.48 -8.43 11.34
CA ALA A 133 4.72 -7.23 12.13
C ALA A 133 5.24 -6.07 11.28
N ALA A 134 6.16 -6.34 10.33
CA ALA A 134 6.67 -5.33 9.41
C ALA A 134 5.58 -4.79 8.49
N VAL A 135 4.76 -5.65 7.89
CA VAL A 135 3.68 -5.22 6.99
C VAL A 135 2.62 -4.41 7.73
N PHE A 136 2.15 -4.88 8.89
CA PHE A 136 1.17 -4.15 9.69
C PHE A 136 1.73 -2.86 10.28
N GLY A 137 2.99 -2.87 10.75
CA GLY A 137 3.68 -1.67 11.23
C GLY A 137 3.85 -0.62 10.14
N LEU A 138 4.22 -1.06 8.93
CA LEU A 138 4.35 -0.18 7.78
C LEU A 138 2.99 0.36 7.31
N ALA A 139 1.95 -0.48 7.29
CA ALA A 139 0.59 -0.04 7.01
C ALA A 139 0.12 0.99 8.05
N LEU A 140 0.36 0.74 9.33
CA LEU A 140 0.05 1.67 10.42
C LEU A 140 0.72 3.03 10.22
N ALA A 141 2.00 3.05 9.81
CA ALA A 141 2.76 4.28 9.60
C ALA A 141 2.33 5.05 8.35
N THR A 142 2.00 4.34 7.26
CA THR A 142 1.82 4.94 5.93
C THR A 142 0.37 5.13 5.49
N TRP A 143 -0.58 4.39 6.09
CA TRP A 143 -1.99 4.56 5.75
C TRP A 143 -2.58 5.80 6.42
N GLN A 144 -3.57 6.39 5.76
CA GLN A 144 -4.34 7.47 6.36
C GLN A 144 -5.07 6.98 7.61
N ILE A 145 -5.17 7.83 8.62
CA ILE A 145 -5.84 7.52 9.89
C ILE A 145 -7.26 7.02 9.65
N LEU A 146 -7.92 7.52 8.62
CA LEU A 146 -9.25 7.09 8.18
C LEU A 146 -9.35 5.58 7.91
N TYR A 147 -8.29 4.96 7.38
CA TYR A 147 -8.28 3.54 7.00
C TYR A 147 -7.65 2.62 8.05
N LEU A 148 -7.02 3.18 9.10
CA LEU A 148 -6.39 2.38 10.16
C LEU A 148 -7.35 1.41 10.85
N PRO A 149 -8.64 1.72 11.07
CA PRO A 149 -9.57 0.77 11.67
C PRO A 149 -9.70 -0.55 10.92
N LEU A 150 -9.45 -0.57 9.59
CA LEU A 150 -9.44 -1.79 8.78
C LEU A 150 -8.33 -2.76 9.17
N LEU A 151 -7.25 -2.27 9.78
CA LEU A 151 -6.17 -3.11 10.26
C LEU A 151 -6.59 -3.98 11.45
N ILE A 152 -7.60 -3.56 12.25
CA ILE A 152 -8.05 -4.30 13.43
C ILE A 152 -8.60 -5.68 13.06
N PRO A 153 -9.64 -5.81 12.20
CA PRO A 153 -10.14 -7.11 11.80
C PRO A 153 -9.10 -7.92 11.02
N ALA A 154 -8.28 -7.28 10.17
CA ALA A 154 -7.22 -7.95 9.45
C ALA A 154 -6.17 -8.55 10.42
N PHE A 155 -5.74 -7.79 11.42
CA PHE A 155 -4.81 -8.25 12.45
C PHE A 155 -5.38 -9.41 13.27
N VAL A 156 -6.64 -9.31 13.71
CA VAL A 156 -7.32 -10.37 14.46
C VAL A 156 -7.37 -11.67 13.65
N LEU A 157 -7.73 -11.61 12.37
CA LEU A 157 -7.76 -12.75 11.46
C LEU A 157 -6.38 -13.41 11.31
N VAL A 158 -5.35 -12.61 11.11
CA VAL A 158 -3.98 -13.09 10.91
C VAL A 158 -3.41 -13.66 12.22
N ALA A 159 -3.58 -12.96 13.32
CA ALA A 159 -3.12 -13.42 14.63
C ALA A 159 -3.74 -14.78 15.01
N GLN A 160 -5.01 -14.99 14.69
CA GLN A 160 -5.66 -16.28 14.90
C GLN A 160 -5.10 -17.37 13.96
N ALA A 161 -4.64 -17.04 12.76
CA ALA A 161 -4.07 -17.98 11.81
C ALA A 161 -2.65 -18.44 12.20
N THR A 162 -1.88 -17.59 12.89
CA THR A 162 -0.45 -17.80 13.21
C THR A 162 -0.15 -18.50 14.53
N GLY A 163 -1.02 -19.31 15.04
CA GLY A 163 -0.67 -20.36 16.02
C GLY A 163 -0.70 -19.99 17.51
N GLU A 164 -0.11 -18.92 17.97
CA GLU A 164 -0.07 -18.59 19.41
C GLU A 164 -1.46 -18.22 19.96
N TRP A 165 -2.23 -17.48 19.19
CA TRP A 165 -3.63 -17.19 19.52
C TRP A 165 -4.52 -18.41 19.41
N ARG A 166 -4.18 -19.38 18.55
CA ARG A 166 -4.93 -20.62 18.38
C ARG A 166 -4.87 -21.52 19.63
N THR A 167 -3.79 -21.44 20.39
CA THR A 167 -3.59 -22.19 21.63
C THR A 167 -4.07 -21.45 22.89
N ALA A 168 -4.28 -20.13 22.81
CA ALA A 168 -4.76 -19.34 23.93
C ALA A 168 -6.20 -19.70 24.33
N ARG A 169 -6.46 -19.70 25.64
CA ARG A 169 -7.81 -19.96 26.20
C ARG A 169 -8.82 -18.96 25.61
N PRO A 170 -10.05 -19.39 25.25
CA PRO A 170 -11.06 -18.52 24.61
C PRO A 170 -11.38 -17.27 25.45
N GLY A 171 -11.39 -17.38 26.79
CA GLY A 171 -11.60 -16.24 27.68
C GLY A 171 -10.51 -15.16 27.53
N ASN A 172 -9.23 -15.56 27.47
CA ASN A 172 -8.14 -14.60 27.32
C ASN A 172 -8.19 -13.85 25.98
N ARG A 173 -8.63 -14.52 24.91
CA ARG A 173 -8.81 -13.87 23.59
C ARG A 173 -9.89 -12.79 23.63
N LEU A 174 -11.02 -13.09 24.27
CA LEU A 174 -12.11 -12.13 24.41
C LEU A 174 -11.69 -10.94 25.28
N VAL A 175 -10.94 -11.17 26.35
CA VAL A 175 -10.42 -10.09 27.19
C VAL A 175 -9.47 -9.19 26.43
N VAL A 176 -8.49 -9.76 25.69
CA VAL A 176 -7.55 -8.99 24.91
C VAL A 176 -8.24 -8.22 23.79
N LEU A 177 -9.15 -8.86 23.06
CA LEU A 177 -9.93 -8.21 22.01
C LEU A 177 -10.84 -7.12 22.58
N GLY A 178 -11.49 -7.39 23.70
CA GLY A 178 -12.33 -6.42 24.41
C GLY A 178 -11.52 -5.21 24.88
N ALA A 179 -10.35 -5.43 25.48
CA ALA A 179 -9.45 -4.35 25.89
C ALA A 179 -8.96 -3.51 24.72
N LEU A 180 -8.57 -4.15 23.60
CA LEU A 180 -8.15 -3.47 22.38
C LEU A 180 -9.27 -2.62 21.79
N LEU A 181 -10.49 -3.17 21.73
CA LEU A 181 -11.64 -2.43 21.21
C LEU A 181 -12.11 -1.32 22.15
N ALA A 182 -12.04 -1.53 23.47
CA ALA A 182 -12.35 -0.49 24.45
C ALA A 182 -11.34 0.67 24.36
N GLY A 183 -10.04 0.35 24.27
CA GLY A 183 -8.99 1.36 24.07
C GLY A 183 -9.17 2.12 22.75
N TYR A 184 -9.48 1.41 21.66
CA TYR A 184 -9.80 2.02 20.39
C TYR A 184 -11.03 2.93 20.50
N ALA A 185 -12.12 2.46 21.09
CA ALA A 185 -13.34 3.24 21.27
C ALA A 185 -13.09 4.50 22.10
N ALA A 186 -12.31 4.39 23.18
CA ALA A 186 -11.98 5.56 24.02
C ALA A 186 -11.21 6.64 23.23
N VAL A 187 -10.29 6.23 22.34
CA VAL A 187 -9.50 7.15 21.50
C VAL A 187 -10.36 7.79 20.41
N ILE A 188 -11.24 7.01 19.76
CA ILE A 188 -12.00 7.46 18.58
C ILE A 188 -13.35 8.09 18.91
N TRP A 189 -13.84 7.93 20.13
CA TRP A 189 -15.16 8.40 20.53
C TRP A 189 -15.44 9.87 20.19
N PRO A 190 -14.54 10.82 20.49
CA PRO A 190 -14.77 12.23 20.14
C PRO A 190 -14.93 12.42 18.63
N THR A 191 -14.09 11.75 17.84
CA THR A 191 -14.13 11.84 16.37
C THR A 191 -15.42 11.21 15.79
N LEU A 192 -15.93 10.13 16.39
CA LEU A 192 -17.21 9.54 15.98
C LEU A 192 -18.39 10.52 16.24
N VAL A 193 -18.39 11.20 17.39
CA VAL A 193 -19.40 12.21 17.70
C VAL A 193 -19.32 13.38 16.72
N ASP A 194 -18.12 13.84 16.42
CA ASP A 194 -17.89 14.91 15.44
C ASP A 194 -18.31 14.50 14.03
N ALA A 195 -17.99 13.27 13.59
CA ALA A 195 -18.40 12.73 12.29
C ALA A 195 -19.92 12.62 12.16
N TYR A 196 -20.59 12.24 13.25
CA TYR A 196 -22.04 12.18 13.32
C TYR A 196 -22.67 13.58 13.24
N THR A 197 -22.17 14.55 14.02
CA THR A 197 -22.69 15.93 14.05
C THR A 197 -22.46 16.66 12.73
N GLN A 198 -21.31 16.41 12.06
CA GLN A 198 -20.98 16.96 10.74
C GLN A 198 -21.66 16.24 9.58
N ARG A 199 -22.46 15.20 9.87
CA ARG A 199 -23.17 14.38 8.87
C ARG A 199 -22.27 13.80 7.79
N VAL A 200 -21.11 13.28 8.20
CA VAL A 200 -20.16 12.60 7.31
C VAL A 200 -20.26 11.08 7.50
N PRO A 201 -21.28 10.42 6.88
CA PRO A 201 -21.61 9.03 7.17
C PRO A 201 -20.49 8.07 6.75
N LEU A 202 -19.72 8.42 5.72
CA LEU A 202 -18.61 7.60 5.25
C LEU A 202 -17.52 7.46 6.32
N VAL A 203 -17.11 8.59 6.92
CA VAL A 203 -16.07 8.59 7.97
C VAL A 203 -16.59 7.88 9.22
N PHE A 204 -17.84 8.12 9.60
CA PHE A 204 -18.46 7.41 10.70
C PHE A 204 -18.45 5.89 10.48
N ALA A 205 -18.86 5.44 9.29
CA ALA A 205 -18.85 4.02 8.95
C ALA A 205 -17.44 3.42 8.96
N MET A 206 -16.45 4.14 8.42
CA MET A 206 -15.07 3.68 8.41
C MET A 206 -14.46 3.52 9.81
N PHE A 207 -14.87 4.33 10.77
CA PHE A 207 -14.41 4.20 12.15
C PHE A 207 -15.22 3.20 12.98
N ALA A 208 -16.52 3.04 12.71
CA ALA A 208 -17.39 2.18 13.51
C ALA A 208 -17.46 0.73 13.03
N VAL A 209 -17.56 0.50 11.70
CA VAL A 209 -17.86 -0.83 11.14
C VAL A 209 -16.67 -1.80 11.26
N PRO A 210 -15.42 -1.45 10.92
CA PRO A 210 -14.32 -2.41 10.97
C PRO A 210 -14.06 -3.00 12.36
N PRO A 211 -14.05 -2.23 13.47
CA PRO A 211 -13.88 -2.81 14.80
C PRO A 211 -15.03 -3.75 15.18
N LEU A 212 -16.27 -3.43 14.78
CA LEU A 212 -17.41 -4.32 14.99
C LEU A 212 -17.28 -5.63 14.20
N LEU A 213 -16.77 -5.55 12.97
CA LEU A 213 -16.45 -6.75 12.19
C LEU A 213 -15.38 -7.62 12.89
N ALA A 214 -14.42 -7.02 13.59
CA ALA A 214 -13.41 -7.76 14.34
C ALA A 214 -14.04 -8.64 15.44
N LEU A 215 -15.14 -8.22 16.07
CA LEU A 215 -15.90 -9.04 17.03
C LEU A 215 -16.53 -10.25 16.36
N GLY A 216 -17.12 -10.06 15.18
CA GLY A 216 -17.77 -11.14 14.41
C GLY A 216 -16.79 -12.16 13.88
N VAL A 217 -15.59 -11.72 13.52
CA VAL A 217 -14.53 -12.56 12.95
C VAL A 217 -13.81 -13.40 14.01
N GLY A 218 -13.88 -13.04 15.30
CA GLY A 218 -13.35 -13.84 16.42
C GLY A 218 -14.01 -15.21 16.58
N GLY A 219 -15.09 -15.52 15.84
CA GLY A 219 -15.87 -16.74 15.87
C GLY A 219 -15.57 -17.72 14.71
N ARG A 220 -16.47 -18.70 14.57
CA ARG A 220 -16.44 -19.63 13.44
C ARG A 220 -16.92 -18.94 12.17
N VAL A 221 -16.08 -18.93 11.13
CA VAL A 221 -16.44 -18.38 9.83
C VAL A 221 -17.48 -19.29 9.15
N PRO A 222 -18.66 -18.76 8.74
CA PRO A 222 -19.67 -19.54 8.02
C PRO A 222 -19.12 -20.07 6.71
N ARG A 223 -19.49 -21.31 6.33
CA ARG A 223 -19.01 -21.93 5.10
C ARG A 223 -19.32 -21.14 3.82
N TRP A 224 -20.50 -20.54 3.76
CA TRP A 224 -20.89 -19.71 2.61
C TRP A 224 -19.98 -18.50 2.43
N PHE A 225 -19.60 -17.85 3.55
CA PHE A 225 -18.68 -16.70 3.52
C PHE A 225 -17.27 -17.13 3.13
N ALA A 226 -16.78 -18.26 3.66
CA ALA A 226 -15.49 -18.82 3.26
C ALA A 226 -15.46 -19.21 1.78
N LEU A 227 -16.55 -19.76 1.24
CA LEU A 227 -16.67 -20.06 -0.18
C LEU A 227 -16.62 -18.78 -1.03
N ALA A 228 -17.37 -17.74 -0.61
CA ALA A 228 -17.34 -16.45 -1.28
C ALA A 228 -15.92 -15.86 -1.29
N VAL A 229 -15.21 -15.89 -0.15
CA VAL A 229 -13.81 -15.44 -0.05
C VAL A 229 -12.87 -16.31 -0.89
N ALA A 230 -13.08 -17.62 -0.93
CA ALA A 230 -12.23 -18.52 -1.71
C ALA A 230 -12.33 -18.29 -3.23
N VAL A 231 -13.50 -17.87 -3.72
CA VAL A 231 -13.76 -17.59 -5.13
C VAL A 231 -13.44 -16.14 -5.46
N ALA A 232 -14.00 -15.19 -4.69
CA ALA A 232 -13.85 -13.76 -4.97
C ALA A 232 -12.54 -13.17 -4.43
N GLY A 233 -11.91 -13.79 -3.43
CA GLY A 233 -10.70 -13.25 -2.78
C GLY A 233 -9.54 -13.02 -3.73
N PRO A 234 -9.12 -13.99 -4.54
CA PRO A 234 -8.06 -13.80 -5.53
C PRO A 234 -8.40 -12.70 -6.54
N VAL A 235 -9.66 -12.66 -7.00
CA VAL A 235 -10.13 -11.60 -7.90
C VAL A 235 -10.09 -10.24 -7.23
N ALA A 236 -10.51 -10.15 -5.97
CA ALA A 236 -10.46 -8.93 -5.19
C ALA A 236 -9.02 -8.42 -4.99
N VAL A 237 -8.07 -9.31 -4.71
CA VAL A 237 -6.65 -8.94 -4.60
C VAL A 237 -6.12 -8.39 -5.92
N VAL A 238 -6.42 -9.06 -7.04
CA VAL A 238 -5.99 -8.61 -8.38
C VAL A 238 -6.66 -7.28 -8.74
N ALA A 239 -7.97 -7.16 -8.54
CA ALA A 239 -8.72 -5.94 -8.83
C ALA A 239 -8.21 -4.76 -7.98
N PHE A 240 -7.98 -4.98 -6.68
CA PHE A 240 -7.39 -3.98 -5.79
C PHE A 240 -5.97 -3.59 -6.24
N SER A 241 -5.15 -4.56 -6.64
CA SER A 241 -3.79 -4.29 -7.14
C SER A 241 -3.82 -3.45 -8.43
N ILE A 242 -4.73 -3.75 -9.35
CA ILE A 242 -4.91 -2.98 -10.60
C ILE A 242 -5.41 -1.56 -10.28
N ALA A 243 -6.44 -1.44 -9.43
CA ALA A 243 -6.97 -0.13 -9.03
C ALA A 243 -5.91 0.71 -8.32
N ALA A 244 -5.15 0.10 -7.42
CA ALA A 244 -4.04 0.73 -6.72
C ALA A 244 -2.93 1.18 -7.69
N ALA A 245 -2.55 0.34 -8.65
CA ALA A 245 -1.59 0.71 -9.69
C ALA A 245 -2.13 1.87 -10.55
N ALA A 246 -3.39 1.82 -10.97
CA ALA A 246 -4.03 2.89 -11.74
C ALA A 246 -4.03 4.22 -10.98
N THR A 247 -4.41 4.23 -9.70
CA THR A 247 -4.38 5.45 -8.87
C THR A 247 -2.97 5.99 -8.69
N SER A 248 -1.96 5.12 -8.55
CA SER A 248 -0.57 5.55 -8.45
C SER A 248 -0.06 6.21 -9.73
N MET A 249 -0.56 5.80 -10.89
CA MET A 249 -0.18 6.38 -12.19
C MET A 249 -0.81 7.74 -12.44
N THR A 250 -1.97 8.02 -11.83
CA THR A 250 -2.68 9.30 -12.01
C THR A 250 -2.22 10.40 -11.05
N MET A 251 -1.44 10.08 -10.02
CA MET A 251 -0.88 11.09 -9.12
C MET A 251 0.23 11.87 -9.81
N PRO A 252 0.19 13.21 -9.85
CA PRO A 252 1.23 14.01 -10.48
C PRO A 252 2.58 13.82 -9.75
N VAL A 253 3.65 13.70 -10.52
CA VAL A 253 5.03 13.56 -9.98
C VAL A 253 5.60 14.91 -9.62
N LEU A 254 5.30 15.90 -10.45
CA LEU A 254 5.81 17.25 -10.28
C LEU A 254 4.89 18.04 -9.35
N PRO A 255 5.46 18.86 -8.45
CA PRO A 255 4.67 19.72 -7.61
C PRO A 255 4.01 20.83 -8.43
N LEU A 256 2.70 21.04 -8.20
CA LEU A 256 1.96 22.13 -8.83
C LEU A 256 2.50 23.47 -8.34
N THR A 257 2.77 24.36 -9.26
CA THR A 257 3.22 25.74 -8.97
C THR A 257 2.34 26.77 -9.66
N VAL A 258 2.18 27.90 -9.01
CA VAL A 258 1.64 29.11 -9.62
C VAL A 258 2.77 30.10 -9.78
N THR A 259 3.13 30.41 -11.01
CA THR A 259 4.19 31.37 -11.36
C THR A 259 3.54 32.67 -11.81
N THR A 260 3.78 33.75 -11.10
CA THR A 260 3.33 35.09 -11.48
C THR A 260 4.41 35.74 -12.33
N VAL A 261 4.05 36.15 -13.52
CA VAL A 261 4.96 36.80 -14.49
C VAL A 261 4.48 38.19 -14.84
N THR A 262 5.41 39.11 -15.03
CA THR A 262 5.12 40.44 -15.53
C THR A 262 5.15 40.40 -17.05
N GLY A 263 4.05 40.83 -17.72
CA GLY A 263 3.99 41.02 -19.14
C GLY A 263 4.72 42.28 -19.61
N PRO A 264 4.88 42.49 -20.94
CA PRO A 264 5.56 43.65 -21.53
C PRO A 264 4.94 44.99 -21.13
N GLU A 265 3.64 45.02 -20.86
CA GLU A 265 2.86 46.21 -20.49
C GLU A 265 2.73 46.41 -18.97
N GLY A 266 3.50 45.65 -18.14
CA GLY A 266 3.42 45.69 -16.69
C GLY A 266 2.25 44.90 -16.08
N GLU A 267 1.45 44.22 -16.91
CA GLU A 267 0.36 43.38 -16.43
C GLU A 267 0.93 42.13 -15.76
N SER A 268 0.39 41.78 -14.61
CA SER A 268 0.75 40.52 -13.93
C SER A 268 -0.16 39.39 -14.42
N ALA A 269 0.41 38.34 -15.00
CA ALA A 269 -0.28 37.11 -15.38
C ALA A 269 0.17 35.94 -14.51
N SER A 270 -0.77 35.13 -14.04
CA SER A 270 -0.46 33.90 -13.30
C SER A 270 -0.52 32.69 -14.23
N ILE A 271 0.57 31.92 -14.24
CA ILE A 271 0.68 30.67 -14.99
C ILE A 271 0.63 29.53 -13.98
N ARG A 272 -0.38 28.68 -14.09
CA ARG A 272 -0.52 27.47 -13.27
C ARG A 272 0.02 26.27 -14.04
N GLY A 273 0.94 25.54 -13.42
CA GLY A 273 1.59 24.40 -14.08
C GLY A 273 2.71 23.80 -13.24
N TYR A 274 3.46 22.95 -13.88
CA TYR A 274 4.59 22.21 -13.27
C TYR A 274 5.89 22.76 -13.82
N VAL A 275 6.81 23.14 -12.94
CA VAL A 275 8.15 23.58 -13.38
C VAL A 275 8.95 22.32 -13.73
N VAL A 276 9.29 22.20 -15.00
CA VAL A 276 10.04 21.07 -15.57
C VAL A 276 11.54 21.32 -15.53
N ALA A 277 11.94 22.50 -15.95
CA ALA A 277 13.32 22.93 -15.99
C ALA A 277 13.45 24.40 -15.63
N SER A 278 14.55 24.77 -15.03
CA SER A 278 14.92 26.17 -14.77
C SER A 278 16.42 26.28 -14.98
N ASP A 279 16.82 27.03 -15.98
CA ASP A 279 18.21 27.45 -16.22
C ASP A 279 18.40 28.92 -15.76
N ASP A 280 19.52 29.52 -16.11
CA ASP A 280 19.84 30.89 -15.70
C ASP A 280 18.95 31.95 -16.39
N GLU A 281 18.42 31.66 -17.57
CA GLU A 281 17.66 32.62 -18.38
C GLU A 281 16.19 32.29 -18.47
N LEU A 282 15.82 31.02 -18.57
CA LEU A 282 14.48 30.56 -18.86
C LEU A 282 13.99 29.54 -17.84
N THR A 283 12.71 29.60 -17.56
CA THR A 283 11.99 28.55 -16.84
C THR A 283 10.96 27.90 -17.77
N ALA A 284 11.05 26.57 -17.91
CA ALA A 284 10.09 25.77 -18.65
C ALA A 284 8.96 25.32 -17.71
N ILE A 285 7.74 25.69 -18.01
CA ILE A 285 6.54 25.37 -17.23
C ILE A 285 5.62 24.51 -18.09
N LEU A 286 5.35 23.28 -17.67
CA LEU A 286 4.30 22.45 -18.24
C LEU A 286 2.95 22.95 -17.70
N GLN A 287 2.13 23.53 -18.56
CA GLN A 287 0.85 24.11 -18.16
C GLN A 287 -0.17 23.00 -17.82
N GLU A 288 -1.04 23.25 -16.85
CA GLU A 288 -2.14 22.33 -16.50
C GLU A 288 -3.10 22.11 -17.68
N SER A 289 -3.23 23.10 -18.57
CA SER A 289 -4.00 23.04 -19.81
C SER A 289 -3.31 22.29 -20.96
N GLY A 290 -2.08 21.80 -20.73
CA GLY A 290 -1.23 21.19 -21.75
C GLY A 290 -0.25 22.16 -22.40
N GLY A 291 0.82 21.61 -22.97
CA GLY A 291 1.89 22.37 -23.60
C GLY A 291 2.93 22.93 -22.63
N VAL A 292 4.13 23.19 -23.14
CA VAL A 292 5.24 23.76 -22.39
C VAL A 292 5.40 25.23 -22.73
N ARG A 293 5.41 26.10 -21.74
CA ARG A 293 5.65 27.53 -21.87
C ARG A 293 7.01 27.90 -21.29
N TYR A 294 7.84 28.55 -22.08
CA TYR A 294 9.11 29.10 -21.63
C TYR A 294 8.90 30.55 -21.18
N VAL A 295 9.39 30.85 -19.97
CA VAL A 295 9.28 32.18 -19.36
C VAL A 295 10.66 32.64 -18.98
N ARG A 296 11.02 33.89 -19.31
CA ARG A 296 12.26 34.50 -18.87
C ARG A 296 12.28 34.63 -17.35
N ASN A 297 13.37 34.26 -16.69
CA ASN A 297 13.49 34.36 -15.24
C ASN A 297 13.35 35.80 -14.75
N SER A 298 13.81 36.78 -15.54
CA SER A 298 13.65 38.21 -15.23
C SER A 298 12.18 38.68 -15.22
N ALA A 299 11.28 37.96 -15.89
CA ALA A 299 9.85 38.27 -15.89
C ALA A 299 9.09 37.57 -14.73
N VAL A 300 9.72 36.66 -14.02
CA VAL A 300 9.10 35.95 -12.90
C VAL A 300 9.16 36.84 -11.65
N VAL A 301 7.98 37.26 -11.18
CA VAL A 301 7.84 38.06 -9.95
C VAL A 301 7.81 37.18 -8.71
N ASN A 302 7.01 36.13 -8.76
CA ASN A 302 6.82 35.23 -7.65
C ASN A 302 6.50 33.80 -8.15
N ARG A 303 6.92 32.81 -7.36
CA ARG A 303 6.60 31.41 -7.60
C ARG A 303 6.12 30.78 -6.30
N VAL A 304 4.89 30.32 -6.28
CA VAL A 304 4.24 29.71 -5.13
C VAL A 304 4.04 28.22 -5.40
N LEU A 305 4.52 27.39 -4.47
CA LEU A 305 4.28 25.94 -4.51
C LEU A 305 2.88 25.68 -3.97
N CYS A 306 2.04 25.04 -4.78
CA CYS A 306 0.70 24.67 -4.36
C CYS A 306 0.66 23.22 -3.85
N PRO A 307 -0.09 22.95 -2.78
CA PRO A 307 -0.31 21.57 -2.36
C PRO A 307 -1.02 20.80 -3.48
N ALA A 308 -0.68 19.53 -3.62
CA ALA A 308 -1.39 18.66 -4.53
C ALA A 308 -2.86 18.53 -4.09
N SER A 309 -3.76 18.22 -5.03
CA SER A 309 -5.19 18.03 -4.72
C SER A 309 -5.46 17.05 -3.56
N PRO A 310 -4.73 15.93 -3.43
CA PRO A 310 -4.88 15.04 -2.29
C PRO A 310 -4.34 15.58 -0.97
N ASP A 311 -3.53 16.64 -0.98
CA ASP A 311 -3.00 17.26 0.24
C ASP A 311 -3.97 18.26 0.88
N VAL A 312 -5.04 18.63 0.15
CA VAL A 312 -6.10 19.50 0.67
C VAL A 312 -7.14 18.64 1.35
N PRO A 313 -7.31 18.74 2.68
CA PRO A 313 -8.23 17.87 3.39
C PRO A 313 -9.67 18.09 2.93
N LEU A 314 -10.35 16.99 2.60
CA LEU A 314 -11.78 16.98 2.25
C LEU A 314 -12.65 17.08 3.51
N TYR A 315 -12.19 16.46 4.60
CA TYR A 315 -12.92 16.41 5.87
C TYR A 315 -12.29 17.34 6.90
N ARG A 316 -13.10 18.06 7.65
CA ARG A 316 -12.63 18.90 8.78
C ARG A 316 -12.54 18.12 10.08
N LEU A 317 -12.37 16.80 9.99
CA LEU A 317 -12.36 15.89 11.13
C LEU A 317 -10.94 15.63 11.61
N ARG A 318 -10.78 15.50 12.93
CA ARG A 318 -9.51 15.20 13.57
C ARG A 318 -9.69 14.08 14.59
N VAL A 319 -8.68 13.22 14.70
CA VAL A 319 -8.52 12.29 15.81
C VAL A 319 -7.53 12.95 16.77
N HIS A 320 -8.03 13.49 17.87
CA HIS A 320 -7.28 14.44 18.69
C HIS A 320 -6.77 15.62 17.83
N ASP A 321 -5.45 15.79 17.74
CA ASP A 321 -4.85 16.87 16.93
C ASP A 321 -4.49 16.44 15.50
N LEU A 322 -4.67 15.14 15.15
CA LEU A 322 -4.27 14.58 13.87
C LEU A 322 -5.44 14.63 12.88
N HIS A 323 -5.15 15.06 11.66
CA HIS A 323 -6.16 15.07 10.59
C HIS A 323 -6.47 13.64 10.15
N VAL A 324 -7.74 13.30 9.92
CA VAL A 324 -8.15 11.92 9.55
C VAL A 324 -7.58 11.45 8.20
N GLU A 325 -7.24 12.38 7.33
CA GLU A 325 -6.66 12.09 6.01
C GLU A 325 -5.14 11.98 6.02
N ASP A 326 -4.48 12.38 7.09
CA ASP A 326 -3.04 12.21 7.24
C ASP A 326 -2.69 10.76 7.58
N SER A 327 -1.54 10.31 7.12
CA SER A 327 -0.90 9.12 7.70
C SER A 327 -0.24 9.49 9.05
N LEU A 328 0.04 8.51 9.90
CA LEU A 328 0.76 8.77 11.14
C LEU A 328 2.13 9.40 10.89
N LEU A 329 2.80 9.01 9.81
CA LEU A 329 4.09 9.57 9.42
C LEU A 329 3.96 11.04 8.98
N GLU A 330 2.95 11.38 8.20
CA GLU A 330 2.65 12.77 7.79
C GLU A 330 2.24 13.63 8.96
N ALA A 331 1.38 13.11 9.83
CA ALA A 331 0.95 13.80 11.04
C ALA A 331 2.13 14.11 11.98
N TRP A 332 3.07 13.16 12.11
CA TRP A 332 4.32 13.37 12.84
C TRP A 332 5.17 14.45 12.18
N GLY A 333 5.35 14.37 10.85
CA GLY A 333 6.10 15.37 10.09
C GLY A 333 5.53 16.77 10.25
N ARG A 334 4.20 16.92 10.22
CA ARG A 334 3.51 18.20 10.41
C ARG A 334 3.62 18.76 11.84
N ARG A 335 3.82 17.91 12.84
CA ARG A 335 4.14 18.38 14.21
C ARG A 335 5.54 19.00 14.30
N VAL A 336 6.50 18.40 13.58
CA VAL A 336 7.87 18.90 13.54
C VAL A 336 7.98 20.16 12.66
N ARG A 337 7.29 20.13 11.51
CA ARG A 337 7.26 21.25 10.56
C ARG A 337 5.81 21.47 10.09
N PRO A 338 5.12 22.47 10.67
CA PRO A 338 3.74 22.78 10.27
C PRO A 338 3.63 23.04 8.77
N ALA A 339 2.58 22.53 8.15
CA ALA A 339 2.32 22.81 6.74
C ALA A 339 2.08 24.31 6.56
N PRO A 340 2.64 24.93 5.51
CA PRO A 340 2.39 26.34 5.22
C PRO A 340 0.90 26.53 4.89
N LEU A 341 0.39 27.73 5.23
CA LEU A 341 -0.96 28.11 4.82
C LEU A 341 -1.05 28.06 3.29
N VAL A 342 -2.14 27.49 2.78
CA VAL A 342 -2.39 27.44 1.34
C VAL A 342 -2.56 28.84 0.83
N ASP A 343 -1.65 29.29 -0.07
CA ASP A 343 -1.67 30.61 -0.66
C ASP A 343 -2.99 30.84 -1.42
N ALA A 344 -3.49 32.06 -1.36
CA ALA A 344 -4.72 32.44 -2.03
C ALA A 344 -4.65 32.23 -3.57
N THR A 345 -3.47 32.41 -4.16
CA THR A 345 -3.21 32.19 -5.58
C THR A 345 -3.42 30.73 -6.02
N CYS A 346 -3.17 29.77 -5.12
CA CYS A 346 -3.42 28.34 -5.36
C CYS A 346 -4.91 27.99 -5.42
N ARG A 347 -5.80 28.83 -4.87
CA ARG A 347 -7.25 28.61 -4.83
C ARG A 347 -7.97 29.15 -6.07
N ILE A 348 -7.33 30.05 -6.81
CA ILE A 348 -7.91 30.65 -8.01
C ILE A 348 -7.77 29.61 -9.13
N ARG A 349 -8.89 28.96 -9.52
CA ARG A 349 -8.93 28.25 -10.80
C ARG A 349 -8.70 29.29 -11.90
N SER A 350 -7.69 29.06 -12.74
CA SER A 350 -7.53 29.83 -13.97
C SER A 350 -8.85 29.74 -14.72
N SER A 351 -9.61 30.84 -14.78
CA SER A 351 -10.73 30.95 -15.70
C SER A 351 -10.19 30.58 -17.08
N PRO A 352 -10.82 29.65 -17.85
CA PRO A 352 -10.44 29.46 -19.23
C PRO A 352 -10.57 30.81 -19.91
N ARG A 353 -9.43 31.42 -20.26
CA ARG A 353 -9.45 32.61 -21.13
C ARG A 353 -10.28 32.24 -22.33
N SER A 354 -11.40 32.94 -22.52
CA SER A 354 -12.08 32.93 -23.79
C SER A 354 -11.00 33.23 -24.84
N THR A 355 -10.59 32.24 -25.60
CA THR A 355 -9.81 32.40 -26.79
C THR A 355 -10.72 33.16 -27.76
N GLY A 356 -10.67 34.48 -27.68
CA GLY A 356 -11.13 35.32 -28.80
C GLY A 356 -10.32 34.89 -30.02
N PRO A 357 -10.96 34.73 -31.18
CA PRO A 357 -10.27 34.39 -32.41
C PRO A 357 -9.23 35.46 -32.71
N LEU A 358 -7.98 35.00 -33.00
CA LEU A 358 -6.96 35.80 -33.65
C LEU A 358 -7.37 36.02 -35.09
#